data_5e86bc4ba362c3420e8abb568207d106
#
_entry.id   5e86bc4ba362c3420e8abb568207d106
#
_cell.length_a   1.000
_cell.length_b   1.000
_cell.length_c   1.000
_cell.angle_alpha   90.00
_cell.angle_beta   90.00
_cell.angle_gamma   90.00
#
_symmetry.space_group_name_H-M   'P 1'
#
loop_
_entity.id
_entity.type
_entity.pdbx_description
1 polymer ?
#
loop_
_entity_poly.entity_id
_entity_poly.type
_entity_poly.pdbx_seq_one_letter_code
_entity_poly.pdbx_strand_id
1 'polypeptide(L)'
;MNKYLKKAENGSGIDHYTRVPGTGAKQKITFTKMHGCANDYVYIDCFQNDIQNYAELAIYLSDRHTGIGGDGVIYICPSDVADARMRMYNLDGSEGMMCGNGIRCVAKYLFDNGIVKKPVINIETKSGIKSCSIMTMNGKAYKITVDMGAAAL
;
A
#
# COMPACT_ATOMS: atom_id res chain seq x y z
N MET A 1 4.49 -19.33 12.39
CA MET A 1 4.26 -17.85 12.41
C MET A 1 5.50 -17.20 13.01
N ASN A 2 6.09 -16.25 12.32
CA ASN A 2 7.31 -15.58 12.80
C ASN A 2 6.98 -14.85 14.12
N LYS A 3 7.75 -15.10 15.19
CA LYS A 3 7.54 -14.53 16.54
C LYS A 3 7.54 -12.99 16.60
N TYR A 4 7.95 -12.34 15.52
CA TYR A 4 7.99 -10.87 15.39
C TYR A 4 6.77 -10.29 14.69
N LEU A 5 5.84 -11.12 14.19
CA LEU A 5 4.62 -10.68 13.51
C LEU A 5 3.43 -10.84 14.47
N LYS A 6 2.87 -9.73 14.92
CA LYS A 6 1.63 -9.70 15.71
C LYS A 6 0.54 -9.01 14.92
N LYS A 7 -0.69 -9.50 15.02
CA LYS A 7 -1.85 -8.81 14.47
C LYS A 7 -1.97 -7.44 15.14
N ALA A 8 -2.19 -6.39 14.36
CA ALA A 8 -2.36 -5.05 14.91
C ALA A 8 -3.55 -4.99 15.86
N GLU A 9 -3.45 -4.21 16.93
CA GLU A 9 -4.49 -4.07 17.96
C GLU A 9 -5.81 -3.56 17.39
N ASN A 10 -5.77 -2.74 16.33
CA ASN A 10 -6.95 -2.24 15.63
C ASN A 10 -7.57 -3.25 14.62
N GLY A 11 -6.99 -4.44 14.49
CA GLY A 11 -7.48 -5.51 13.61
C GLY A 11 -7.27 -5.27 12.11
N SER A 12 -6.67 -4.16 11.69
CA SER A 12 -6.54 -3.74 10.28
C SER A 12 -5.19 -4.05 9.63
N GLY A 13 -4.31 -4.81 10.31
CA GLY A 13 -2.99 -5.13 9.76
C GLY A 13 -2.16 -6.03 10.67
N ILE A 14 -0.88 -6.10 10.38
CA ILE A 14 0.12 -6.84 11.14
C ILE A 14 1.21 -5.88 11.58
N ASP A 15 1.56 -5.89 12.86
CA ASP A 15 2.66 -5.09 13.38
C ASP A 15 4.00 -5.76 13.10
N HIS A 16 4.92 -5.00 12.57
CA HIS A 16 6.30 -5.39 12.36
C HIS A 16 7.25 -4.40 13.04
N TYR A 17 8.20 -4.95 13.80
CA TYR A 17 9.24 -4.16 14.43
C TYR A 17 10.49 -4.19 13.58
N THR A 18 10.85 -3.06 12.99
CA THR A 18 12.05 -2.91 12.17
C THR A 18 12.99 -1.87 12.76
N ARG A 19 14.26 -1.95 12.37
CA ARG A 19 15.19 -0.86 12.61
C ARG A 19 15.06 0.15 11.49
N VAL A 20 14.91 1.42 11.84
CA VAL A 20 14.91 2.49 10.86
C VAL A 20 16.32 2.63 10.29
N PRO A 21 16.50 2.48 8.96
CA PRO A 21 17.81 2.66 8.34
C PRO A 21 18.44 4.02 8.70
N GLY A 22 19.74 4.02 8.99
CA GLY A 22 20.49 5.21 9.33
C GLY A 22 20.37 5.73 10.78
N THR A 23 19.37 5.29 11.55
CA THR A 23 19.16 5.77 12.93
C THR A 23 19.44 4.72 14.00
N GLY A 24 19.40 3.43 13.63
CA GLY A 24 19.48 2.31 14.56
C GLY A 24 18.26 2.16 15.49
N ALA A 25 17.32 3.10 15.48
CA ALA A 25 16.12 3.06 16.30
C ALA A 25 15.18 1.96 15.82
N LYS A 26 14.48 1.30 16.76
CA LYS A 26 13.40 0.37 16.42
C LYS A 26 12.12 1.15 16.21
N GLN A 27 11.46 0.93 15.07
CA GLN A 27 10.14 1.45 14.78
C GLN A 27 9.15 0.30 14.63
N LYS A 28 7.96 0.48 15.19
CA LYS A 28 6.82 -0.39 14.92
C LYS A 28 6.13 0.11 13.66
N ILE A 29 5.95 -0.77 12.69
CA ILE A 29 5.22 -0.49 11.45
C ILE A 29 4.08 -1.47 11.35
N THR A 30 2.86 -0.95 11.19
CA THR A 30 1.69 -1.76 10.87
C THR A 30 1.57 -1.87 9.36
N PHE A 31 1.47 -3.09 8.84
CA PHE A 31 1.35 -3.34 7.40
C PHE A 31 0.22 -4.32 7.10
N THR A 32 -0.22 -4.31 5.85
CA THR A 32 -1.12 -5.31 5.28
C THR A 32 -0.44 -5.96 4.08
N LYS A 33 -0.50 -7.29 3.98
CA LYS A 33 -0.01 -8.02 2.82
C LYS A 33 -1.18 -8.30 1.89
N MET A 34 -1.09 -7.82 0.64
CA MET A 34 -2.11 -8.06 -0.38
C MET A 34 -1.48 -8.38 -1.73
N HIS A 35 -2.25 -8.98 -2.62
CA HIS A 35 -1.84 -9.21 -4.00
C HIS A 35 -3.01 -8.94 -4.97
N GLY A 36 -2.67 -8.51 -6.18
CA GLY A 36 -3.55 -8.47 -7.32
C GLY A 36 -2.94 -9.30 -8.45
N CYS A 37 -3.62 -10.36 -8.90
CA CYS A 37 -3.10 -11.26 -9.94
C CYS A 37 -1.71 -11.83 -9.62
N ALA A 38 -1.50 -12.26 -8.38
CA ALA A 38 -0.24 -12.79 -7.83
C ALA A 38 0.93 -11.79 -7.73
N ASN A 39 0.73 -10.52 -8.10
CA ASN A 39 1.69 -9.45 -7.88
C ASN A 39 1.52 -8.93 -6.44
N ASP A 40 2.40 -9.34 -5.53
CA ASP A 40 2.26 -9.17 -4.10
C ASP A 40 3.11 -8.03 -3.55
N TYR A 41 2.48 -7.15 -2.78
CA TYR A 41 3.12 -6.01 -2.13
C TYR A 41 2.89 -5.99 -0.63
N VAL A 42 3.79 -5.31 0.07
CA VAL A 42 3.59 -4.85 1.44
C VAL A 42 2.92 -3.48 1.37
N TYR A 43 1.75 -3.33 2.01
CA TYR A 43 1.01 -2.05 2.03
C TYR A 43 1.16 -1.41 3.40
N ILE A 44 1.55 -0.14 3.43
CA ILE A 44 1.72 0.65 4.65
C ILE A 44 0.78 1.85 4.59
N ASP A 45 -0.07 1.95 5.61
CA ASP A 45 -1.00 3.07 5.78
C ASP A 45 -0.27 4.25 6.44
N CYS A 46 0.03 5.28 5.64
CA CYS A 46 0.68 6.50 6.11
C CYS A 46 -0.31 7.52 6.70
N PHE A 47 -1.60 7.23 6.76
CA PHE A 47 -2.52 7.99 7.62
C PHE A 47 -2.28 7.68 9.11
N GLN A 48 -1.70 6.50 9.42
CA GLN A 48 -1.42 6.02 10.77
C GLN A 48 0.07 5.91 11.08
N ASN A 49 0.93 5.86 10.06
CA ASN A 49 2.37 5.69 10.20
C ASN A 49 3.11 6.88 9.60
N ASP A 50 3.99 7.50 10.38
CA ASP A 50 4.92 8.51 9.87
C ASP A 50 6.17 7.81 9.32
N ILE A 51 6.31 7.83 7.99
CA ILE A 51 7.39 7.17 7.27
C ILE A 51 8.34 8.24 6.69
N GLN A 52 9.62 8.18 7.04
CA GLN A 52 10.62 9.12 6.58
C GLN A 52 11.46 8.58 5.41
N ASN A 53 11.87 7.32 5.47
CA ASN A 53 12.83 6.71 4.54
C ASN A 53 12.15 5.66 3.65
N TYR A 54 11.27 6.11 2.75
CA TYR A 54 10.45 5.23 1.90
C TYR A 54 11.26 4.20 1.10
N ALA A 55 12.33 4.65 0.41
CA ALA A 55 13.14 3.81 -0.46
C ALA A 55 13.90 2.73 0.32
N GLU A 56 14.62 3.13 1.37
CA GLU A 56 15.41 2.21 2.19
C GLU A 56 14.52 1.20 2.93
N LEU A 57 13.38 1.68 3.44
CA LEU A 57 12.41 0.83 4.10
C LEU A 57 11.80 -0.18 3.12
N ALA A 58 11.56 0.23 1.86
CA ALA A 58 11.04 -0.66 0.83
C ALA A 58 12.03 -1.78 0.51
N ILE A 59 13.32 -1.49 0.35
CA ILE A 59 14.37 -2.51 0.14
C ILE A 59 14.34 -3.53 1.27
N TYR A 60 14.35 -3.04 2.52
CA TYR A 60 14.37 -3.92 3.68
C TYR A 60 13.12 -4.78 3.82
N LEU A 61 11.93 -4.17 3.70
CA LEU A 61 10.66 -4.90 3.92
C LEU A 61 10.32 -5.86 2.78
N SER A 62 10.76 -5.56 1.55
CA SER A 62 10.48 -6.40 0.38
C SER A 62 11.31 -7.65 0.32
N ASP A 63 12.45 -7.71 1.03
CA ASP A 63 13.32 -8.88 1.04
C ASP A 63 12.54 -10.11 1.56
N ARG A 64 12.52 -11.19 0.75
CA ARG A 64 11.75 -12.39 1.05
C ARG A 64 12.40 -13.31 2.09
N HIS A 65 13.66 -13.08 2.41
CA HIS A 65 14.42 -13.88 3.36
C HIS A 65 14.56 -13.21 4.73
N THR A 66 14.75 -11.89 4.74
CA THR A 66 15.04 -11.14 5.97
C THR A 66 13.97 -10.12 6.34
N GLY A 67 13.12 -9.71 5.38
CA GLY A 67 12.01 -8.80 5.56
C GLY A 67 10.66 -9.49 5.65
N ILE A 68 9.62 -8.78 5.23
CA ILE A 68 8.25 -9.32 5.09
C ILE A 68 8.14 -10.12 3.79
N GLY A 69 8.81 -9.66 2.75
CA GLY A 69 8.82 -10.23 1.41
C GLY A 69 7.68 -9.75 0.53
N GLY A 70 7.99 -9.38 -0.70
CA GLY A 70 7.03 -8.95 -1.71
C GLY A 70 7.73 -8.42 -2.95
N ASP A 71 6.95 -8.06 -3.96
CA ASP A 71 7.46 -7.44 -5.19
C ASP A 71 7.85 -5.96 -4.98
N GLY A 72 7.56 -5.43 -3.80
CA GLY A 72 7.86 -4.08 -3.37
C GLY A 72 6.99 -3.64 -2.20
N VAL A 73 7.00 -2.33 -1.93
CA VAL A 73 6.16 -1.69 -0.90
C VAL A 73 5.28 -0.63 -1.55
N ILE A 74 4.02 -0.60 -1.17
CA ILE A 74 3.08 0.46 -1.53
C ILE A 74 2.70 1.23 -0.28
N TYR A 75 2.98 2.51 -0.28
CA TYR A 75 2.59 3.45 0.76
C TYR A 75 1.28 4.12 0.36
N ILE A 76 0.28 4.05 1.25
CA ILE A 76 -1.04 4.67 1.09
C ILE A 76 -1.03 5.95 1.90
N CYS A 77 -0.87 7.09 1.23
CA CYS A 77 -0.62 8.38 1.86
C CYS A 77 -1.83 9.32 1.71
N PRO A 78 -1.96 10.34 2.57
CA PRO A 78 -2.84 11.48 2.31
C PRO A 78 -2.49 12.18 1.00
N SER A 79 -3.47 12.83 0.38
CA SER A 79 -3.30 13.64 -0.83
C SER A 79 -4.05 14.96 -0.68
N ASP A 80 -3.48 16.04 -1.21
CA ASP A 80 -4.12 17.36 -1.26
C ASP A 80 -5.02 17.53 -2.50
N VAL A 81 -4.93 16.62 -3.47
CA VAL A 81 -5.57 16.74 -4.79
C VAL A 81 -6.49 15.56 -5.13
N ALA A 82 -6.47 14.50 -4.33
CA ALA A 82 -7.27 13.28 -4.52
C ALA A 82 -7.71 12.70 -3.17
N ASP A 83 -8.43 11.58 -3.19
CA ASP A 83 -8.88 10.92 -1.95
C ASP A 83 -7.71 10.29 -1.17
N ALA A 84 -6.68 9.84 -1.88
CA ALA A 84 -5.43 9.34 -1.32
C ALA A 84 -4.31 9.41 -2.37
N ARG A 85 -3.09 9.19 -1.94
CA ARG A 85 -1.90 9.06 -2.80
C ARG A 85 -1.28 7.69 -2.64
N MET A 86 -1.01 7.03 -3.77
CA MET A 86 -0.23 5.80 -3.84
C MET A 86 1.21 6.11 -4.21
N ARG A 87 2.13 5.70 -3.36
CA ARG A 87 3.57 5.70 -3.65
C ARG A 87 4.06 4.26 -3.68
N MET A 88 4.56 3.82 -4.83
CA MET A 88 5.03 2.46 -5.04
C MET A 88 6.55 2.44 -5.15
N TYR A 89 7.18 1.55 -4.40
CA TYR A 89 8.63 1.34 -4.41
C TYR A 89 8.94 -0.10 -4.75
N ASN A 90 9.85 -0.29 -5.70
CA ASN A 90 10.36 -1.59 -6.12
C ASN A 90 11.35 -2.19 -5.10
N LEU A 91 11.76 -3.44 -5.33
CA LEU A 91 12.74 -4.16 -4.51
C LEU A 91 14.08 -3.42 -4.36
N ASP A 92 14.47 -2.63 -5.35
CA ASP A 92 15.72 -1.85 -5.38
C ASP A 92 15.58 -0.45 -4.74
N GLY A 93 14.40 -0.11 -4.22
CA GLY A 93 14.09 1.18 -3.64
C GLY A 93 13.74 2.28 -4.65
N SER A 94 13.71 1.97 -5.94
CA SER A 94 13.25 2.93 -6.94
C SER A 94 11.75 3.17 -6.84
N GLU A 95 11.30 4.41 -6.98
CA GLU A 95 9.87 4.75 -7.00
C GLU A 95 9.28 4.52 -8.39
N GLY A 96 8.35 3.57 -8.49
CA GLY A 96 7.64 3.26 -9.72
C GLY A 96 6.55 4.29 -10.05
N MET A 97 6.16 4.32 -11.33
CA MET A 97 5.15 5.28 -11.81
C MET A 97 3.74 4.92 -11.32
N MET A 98 3.33 3.67 -11.51
CA MET A 98 2.03 3.13 -11.11
C MET A 98 2.00 1.61 -11.35
N CYS A 99 1.18 0.90 -10.57
CA CYS A 99 0.89 -0.52 -10.76
C CYS A 99 -0.63 -0.74 -10.75
N GLY A 100 -1.19 -1.19 -11.87
CA GLY A 100 -2.63 -1.45 -11.99
C GLY A 100 -3.15 -2.51 -11.02
N ASN A 101 -2.36 -3.52 -10.70
CA ASN A 101 -2.69 -4.52 -9.68
C ASN A 101 -2.65 -3.89 -8.27
N GLY A 102 -1.60 -3.12 -8.00
CA GLY A 102 -1.41 -2.47 -6.71
C GLY A 102 -2.48 -1.43 -6.40
N ILE A 103 -2.87 -0.60 -7.36
CA ILE A 103 -3.86 0.46 -7.12
C ILE A 103 -5.25 -0.10 -6.79
N ARG A 104 -5.62 -1.27 -7.34
CA ARG A 104 -6.88 -1.94 -6.96
C ARG A 104 -6.85 -2.38 -5.48
N CYS A 105 -5.73 -2.87 -5.02
CA CYS A 105 -5.54 -3.20 -3.60
C CYS A 105 -5.60 -1.95 -2.71
N VAL A 106 -5.02 -0.83 -3.15
CA VAL A 106 -5.11 0.46 -2.43
C VAL A 106 -6.57 0.90 -2.30
N ALA A 107 -7.32 0.90 -3.40
CA ALA A 107 -8.74 1.27 -3.39
C ALA A 107 -9.57 0.36 -2.46
N LYS A 108 -9.31 -0.94 -2.49
CA LYS A 108 -9.93 -1.90 -1.56
C LYS A 108 -9.58 -1.59 -0.11
N TYR A 109 -8.31 -1.34 0.19
CA TYR A 109 -7.85 -1.00 1.53
C TYR A 109 -8.56 0.24 2.07
N LEU A 110 -8.58 1.32 1.28
CA LEU A 110 -9.22 2.60 1.63
C LEU A 110 -10.71 2.40 1.93
N PHE A 111 -11.41 1.65 1.08
CA PHE A 111 -12.84 1.40 1.26
C PHE A 111 -13.13 0.50 2.46
N ASP A 112 -12.46 -0.65 2.56
CA ASP A 112 -12.73 -1.66 3.57
C ASP A 112 -12.38 -1.21 4.99
N ASN A 113 -11.39 -0.33 5.14
CA ASN A 113 -10.99 0.27 6.42
C ASN A 113 -11.72 1.59 6.74
N GLY A 114 -12.65 2.02 5.89
CA GLY A 114 -13.48 3.19 6.15
C GLY A 114 -12.77 4.54 6.01
N ILE A 115 -11.58 4.57 5.41
CA ILE A 115 -10.82 5.79 5.16
C ILE A 115 -11.54 6.63 4.09
N VAL A 116 -11.99 5.96 3.01
CA VAL A 116 -12.79 6.57 1.93
C VAL A 116 -13.98 5.68 1.62
N LYS A 117 -15.20 6.16 1.83
CA LYS A 117 -16.46 5.43 1.58
C LYS A 117 -17.22 6.03 0.41
N LYS A 118 -16.65 5.92 -0.79
CA LYS A 118 -17.24 6.44 -2.04
C LYS A 118 -17.34 5.32 -3.08
N PRO A 119 -18.31 5.38 -4.01
CA PRO A 119 -18.41 4.40 -5.11
C PRO A 119 -17.29 4.56 -6.14
N VAL A 120 -16.68 5.75 -6.20
CA VAL A 120 -15.48 6.03 -7.01
C VAL A 120 -14.45 6.68 -6.10
N ILE A 121 -13.25 6.10 -6.06
CA ILE A 121 -12.11 6.59 -5.29
C ILE A 121 -11.05 7.09 -6.27
N ASN A 122 -10.65 8.34 -6.12
CA ASN A 122 -9.58 8.94 -6.90
C ASN A 122 -8.25 8.82 -6.16
N ILE A 123 -7.26 8.24 -6.81
CA ILE A 123 -5.94 8.00 -6.23
C ILE A 123 -4.88 8.74 -7.03
N GLU A 124 -4.16 9.63 -6.37
CA GLU A 124 -2.99 10.28 -6.92
C GLU A 124 -1.85 9.27 -7.07
N THR A 125 -1.24 9.22 -8.24
CA THR A 125 -0.06 8.41 -8.54
C THR A 125 1.00 9.28 -9.21
N LYS A 126 2.22 8.75 -9.34
CA LYS A 126 3.29 9.43 -10.07
C LYS A 126 2.97 9.61 -11.58
N SER A 127 2.01 8.83 -12.11
CA SER A 127 1.50 8.94 -13.48
C SER A 127 0.16 9.69 -13.59
N GLY A 128 -0.20 10.49 -12.59
CA GLY A 128 -1.44 11.25 -12.51
C GLY A 128 -2.51 10.60 -11.65
N ILE A 129 -3.67 11.24 -11.58
CA ILE A 129 -4.82 10.74 -10.82
C ILE A 129 -5.51 9.62 -11.59
N LYS A 130 -5.80 8.51 -10.90
CA LYS A 130 -6.54 7.37 -11.43
C LYS A 130 -7.83 7.17 -10.65
N SER A 131 -8.92 6.93 -11.37
CA SER A 131 -10.24 6.68 -10.79
C SER A 131 -10.50 5.20 -10.66
N CYS A 132 -10.87 4.76 -9.47
CA CYS A 132 -11.21 3.38 -9.14
C CYS A 132 -12.69 3.27 -8.80
N SER A 133 -13.46 2.57 -9.63
CA SER A 133 -14.87 2.27 -9.37
C SER A 133 -14.99 1.06 -8.45
N ILE A 134 -15.78 1.17 -7.39
CA ILE A 134 -15.93 0.17 -6.35
C ILE A 134 -17.32 -0.48 -6.44
N MET A 135 -17.35 -1.80 -6.60
CA MET A 135 -18.54 -2.60 -6.38
C MET A 135 -18.43 -3.28 -5.02
N THR A 136 -19.52 -3.23 -4.24
CA THR A 136 -19.53 -3.76 -2.88
C THR A 136 -20.45 -4.97 -2.76
N MET A 137 -20.07 -5.87 -1.86
CA MET A 137 -20.87 -6.99 -1.40
C MET A 137 -20.68 -7.16 0.11
N ASN A 138 -21.77 -7.24 0.86
CA ASN A 138 -21.74 -7.34 2.33
C ASN A 138 -20.91 -6.22 3.00
N GLY A 139 -20.98 -4.99 2.46
CA GLY A 139 -20.26 -3.83 3.01
C GLY A 139 -18.77 -3.78 2.74
N LYS A 140 -18.23 -4.70 1.94
CA LYS A 140 -16.83 -4.76 1.54
C LYS A 140 -16.67 -4.59 0.04
N ALA A 141 -15.54 -4.02 -0.38
CA ALA A 141 -15.17 -3.92 -1.78
C ALA A 141 -14.89 -5.33 -2.32
N TYR A 142 -15.67 -5.72 -3.34
CA TYR A 142 -15.58 -7.06 -3.92
C TYR A 142 -15.00 -7.02 -5.35
N LYS A 143 -15.31 -5.97 -6.11
CA LYS A 143 -14.74 -5.74 -7.46
C LYS A 143 -14.31 -4.29 -7.60
N ILE A 144 -13.12 -4.09 -8.13
CA ILE A 144 -12.55 -2.77 -8.37
C ILE A 144 -12.11 -2.68 -9.82
N THR A 145 -12.61 -1.66 -10.51
CA THR A 145 -12.24 -1.33 -11.89
C THR A 145 -11.47 -0.02 -11.86
N VAL A 146 -10.25 -0.02 -12.39
CA VAL A 146 -9.43 1.18 -12.51
C VAL A 146 -9.48 1.72 -13.94
N ASP A 147 -9.69 3.01 -14.08
CA ASP A 147 -9.54 3.71 -15.35
C ASP A 147 -8.04 4.01 -15.58
N MET A 148 -7.45 3.31 -16.55
CA MET A 148 -6.04 3.46 -16.90
C MET A 148 -5.81 4.61 -17.89
N GLY A 149 -6.87 5.21 -18.43
CA GLY A 149 -6.81 6.17 -19.53
C GLY A 149 -6.65 5.50 -20.90
N ALA A 150 -6.51 6.32 -21.93
CA ALA A 150 -6.31 5.83 -23.30
C ALA A 150 -4.93 5.16 -23.43
N ALA A 151 -4.88 4.07 -24.20
CA ALA A 151 -3.62 3.45 -24.56
C ALA A 151 -2.81 4.41 -25.46
N ALA A 152 -1.59 4.74 -25.05
CA ALA A 152 -0.64 5.40 -25.92
C ALA A 152 -0.02 4.35 -26.87
N LEU A 153 -0.20 4.55 -28.19
CA LEU A 153 0.45 3.75 -29.24
C LEU A 153 1.81 4.35 -29.57
#